data_afaa995701b00ce1b3dd000b5783747d
#
_entry.id   afaa995701b00ce1b3dd000b5783747d
#
_cell.length_a   1.000
_cell.length_b   1.000
_cell.length_c   1.000
_cell.angle_alpha   90.00
_cell.angle_beta   90.00
_cell.angle_gamma   90.00
#
_symmetry.space_group_name_H-M   'P 1'
#
loop_
_entity.id
_entity.type
_entity.pdbx_description
1 polymer ?
#
loop_
_entity_poly.entity_id
_entity_poly.type
_entity_poly.pdbx_seq_one_letter_code
_entity_poly.pdbx_strand_id
1 'polypeptide(L)'
;MWHAIVIGSGIGGLAAAAALAKRGKRVLLLEQHTVPGGQTQTFRRQDWMFATGVHYVSGVGPQAGPEGQFRRLLEWLGDGSLQFVWAPFRTC
;
A
#
# COMPACT_ATOMS: atom_id res chain seq x y z
N MET A 1 -1.58 -26.43 1.70
CA MET A 1 -1.79 -25.92 3.07
C MET A 1 -1.31 -24.48 3.15
N TRP A 2 -2.07 -23.65 3.82
CA TRP A 2 -1.73 -22.25 4.02
C TRP A 2 -0.96 -22.08 5.33
N HIS A 3 0.11 -21.29 5.30
CA HIS A 3 0.86 -20.97 6.53
C HIS A 3 0.16 -19.89 7.33
N ALA A 4 -0.54 -18.98 6.64
CA ALA A 4 -1.27 -17.91 7.28
C ALA A 4 -2.48 -17.52 6.44
N ILE A 5 -3.52 -17.07 7.13
CA ILE A 5 -4.72 -16.51 6.50
C ILE A 5 -4.86 -15.09 7.00
N VAL A 6 -4.87 -14.13 6.08
CA VAL A 6 -5.02 -12.71 6.40
C VAL A 6 -6.42 -12.29 5.99
N ILE A 7 -7.16 -11.71 6.91
CA ILE A 7 -8.53 -11.27 6.67
C ILE A 7 -8.52 -9.74 6.55
N GLY A 8 -8.92 -9.26 5.38
CA GLY A 8 -8.95 -7.85 5.06
C GLY A 8 -7.75 -7.42 4.24
N SER A 9 -8.00 -6.71 3.15
CA SER A 9 -6.96 -6.24 2.23
C SER A 9 -6.78 -4.72 2.28
N GLY A 10 -6.96 -4.13 3.46
CA GLY A 10 -6.50 -2.77 3.71
C GLY A 10 -4.98 -2.73 3.74
N ILE A 11 -4.42 -1.55 3.99
CA ILE A 11 -2.96 -1.38 3.95
C ILE A 11 -2.24 -2.32 4.95
N GLY A 12 -2.80 -2.50 6.13
CA GLY A 12 -2.21 -3.39 7.13
C GLY A 12 -2.24 -4.85 6.71
N GLY A 13 -3.38 -5.33 6.23
CA GLY A 13 -3.52 -6.70 5.75
C GLY A 13 -2.65 -6.99 4.55
N LEU A 14 -2.61 -6.06 3.59
CA LEU A 14 -1.75 -6.20 2.41
C LEU A 14 -0.28 -6.24 2.80
N ALA A 15 0.15 -5.35 3.70
CA ALA A 15 1.54 -5.33 4.15
C ALA A 15 1.92 -6.62 4.87
N ALA A 16 1.06 -7.13 5.74
CA ALA A 16 1.31 -8.38 6.46
C ALA A 16 1.39 -9.55 5.49
N ALA A 17 0.43 -9.66 4.57
CA ALA A 17 0.42 -10.73 3.59
C ALA A 17 1.66 -10.69 2.69
N ALA A 18 2.02 -9.50 2.21
CA ALA A 18 3.19 -9.33 1.37
C ALA A 18 4.48 -9.69 2.10
N ALA A 19 4.61 -9.27 3.36
CA ALA A 19 5.79 -9.58 4.16
C ALA A 19 5.94 -11.08 4.39
N LEU A 20 4.85 -11.77 4.70
CA LEU A 20 4.88 -13.21 4.90
C LEU A 20 5.20 -13.95 3.59
N ALA A 21 4.59 -13.53 2.49
CA ALA A 21 4.84 -14.12 1.19
C ALA A 21 6.30 -13.92 0.77
N LYS A 22 6.86 -12.77 1.05
CA LYS A 22 8.27 -12.47 0.78
C LYS A 22 9.20 -13.41 1.54
N ARG A 23 8.77 -13.91 2.70
CA ARG A 23 9.52 -14.88 3.49
C ARG A 23 9.26 -16.33 3.09
N GLY A 24 8.64 -16.53 1.96
CA GLY A 24 8.37 -17.85 1.43
C GLY A 24 7.17 -18.56 2.05
N LYS A 25 6.33 -17.82 2.77
CA LYS A 25 5.13 -18.41 3.35
C LYS A 25 3.98 -18.41 2.35
N ARG A 26 3.14 -19.43 2.44
CA ARG A 26 1.92 -19.49 1.64
C ARG A 26 0.83 -18.76 2.39
N VAL A 27 0.35 -17.67 1.81
CA VAL A 27 -0.62 -16.78 2.47
C VAL A 27 -1.90 -16.72 1.66
N LEU A 28 -3.02 -16.87 2.34
CA LEU A 28 -4.33 -16.64 1.77
C LEU A 28 -4.87 -15.32 2.29
N LEU A 29 -5.17 -14.41 1.38
CA LEU A 29 -5.74 -13.11 1.73
C LEU A 29 -7.20 -13.09 1.33
N LEU A 30 -8.07 -12.81 2.30
CA LEU A 30 -9.51 -12.78 2.11
C LEU A 30 -10.02 -11.35 2.19
N GLU A 31 -10.85 -10.97 1.25
CA GLU A 31 -11.44 -9.64 1.18
C GLU A 31 -12.94 -9.75 0.91
N GLN A 32 -13.74 -9.04 1.71
CA GLN A 32 -15.19 -9.08 1.57
C GLN A 32 -15.72 -8.15 0.47
N HIS A 33 -14.94 -7.16 0.09
CA HIS A 33 -15.30 -6.19 -0.96
C HIS A 33 -14.89 -6.71 -2.33
N THR A 34 -15.53 -6.22 -3.39
CA THR A 34 -15.19 -6.63 -4.75
C THR A 34 -13.85 -6.09 -5.21
N VAL A 35 -13.35 -5.03 -4.56
CA VAL A 35 -12.07 -4.40 -4.88
C VAL A 35 -11.18 -4.46 -3.66
N PRO A 36 -9.93 -4.96 -3.77
CA PRO A 36 -9.00 -4.96 -2.65
C PRO A 36 -8.47 -3.56 -2.38
N GLY A 37 -7.88 -3.38 -1.19
CA GLY A 37 -7.20 -2.15 -0.84
C GLY A 37 -7.81 -1.38 0.32
N GLY A 38 -9.05 -1.67 0.71
CA GLY A 38 -9.71 -0.96 1.80
C GLY A 38 -9.71 0.55 1.56
N GLN A 39 -9.20 1.31 2.51
CA GLN A 39 -9.14 2.77 2.40
C GLN A 39 -8.09 3.26 1.40
N THR A 40 -7.29 2.38 0.85
CA THR A 40 -6.31 2.76 -0.18
C THR A 40 -6.83 2.58 -1.59
N GLN A 41 -8.05 2.09 -1.74
CA GLN A 41 -8.64 1.92 -3.07
C GLN A 41 -9.11 3.24 -3.66
N THR A 42 -9.28 3.26 -4.97
CA THR A 42 -9.91 4.37 -5.66
C THR A 42 -11.29 3.95 -6.14
N PHE A 43 -12.13 4.92 -6.43
CA PHE A 43 -13.43 4.66 -7.03
C PHE A 43 -13.69 5.66 -8.15
N ARG A 44 -14.59 5.28 -9.04
CA ARG A 44 -14.91 6.10 -10.20
C ARG A 44 -16.39 6.50 -10.19
N ARG A 45 -16.65 7.75 -10.53
CA ARG A 45 -17.99 8.27 -10.77
C ARG A 45 -17.95 9.01 -12.09
N GLN A 46 -18.70 8.50 -13.08
CA GLN A 46 -18.66 9.03 -14.46
C GLN A 46 -17.21 8.98 -14.96
N ASP A 47 -16.66 10.14 -15.37
CA ASP A 47 -15.28 10.23 -15.87
C ASP A 47 -14.27 10.61 -14.80
N TRP A 48 -14.71 10.69 -13.53
CA TRP A 48 -13.87 11.14 -12.43
C TRP A 48 -13.41 9.96 -11.59
N MET A 49 -12.15 10.00 -11.19
CA MET A 49 -11.57 9.01 -10.28
C MET A 49 -11.22 9.68 -8.97
N PHE A 50 -11.60 9.03 -7.87
CA PHE A 50 -11.38 9.56 -6.53
C PHE A 50 -10.65 8.53 -5.68
N ALA A 51 -9.75 9.02 -4.82
CA ALA A 51 -9.15 8.20 -3.77
C ALA A 51 -10.06 8.24 -2.55
N THR A 52 -10.23 7.10 -1.89
CA THR A 52 -11.13 7.01 -0.74
C THR A 52 -10.54 7.55 0.55
N GLY A 53 -9.23 7.51 0.72
CA GLY A 53 -8.60 7.86 1.98
C GLY A 53 -7.45 8.83 1.83
N VAL A 54 -6.26 8.31 1.78
CA VAL A 54 -5.03 9.11 1.82
C VAL A 54 -4.84 9.91 0.54
N HIS A 55 -4.62 11.21 0.67
CA HIS A 55 -4.38 12.10 -0.45
C HIS A 55 -2.95 12.62 -0.49
N TYR A 56 -2.20 12.44 0.59
CA TYR A 56 -0.77 12.74 0.65
C TYR A 56 -0.10 11.79 1.62
N VAL A 57 1.17 11.55 1.40
CA VAL A 57 1.94 10.58 2.20
C VAL A 57 3.27 11.20 2.57
N SER A 58 3.64 11.09 3.84
CA SER A 58 4.94 11.53 4.33
C SER A 58 5.90 10.33 4.45
N GLY A 59 7.18 10.61 4.63
CA GLY A 59 8.18 9.57 4.89
C GLY A 59 8.67 8.82 3.66
N VAL A 60 8.32 9.27 2.46
CA VAL A 60 8.73 8.62 1.21
C VAL A 60 9.52 9.53 0.29
N GLY A 61 9.69 10.80 0.65
CA GLY A 61 10.40 11.76 -0.18
C GLY A 61 11.91 11.51 -0.25
N PRO A 62 12.60 12.14 -1.19
CA PRO A 62 14.04 11.92 -1.38
C PRO A 62 14.90 12.37 -0.20
N GLN A 63 14.38 13.25 0.64
CA GLN A 63 15.11 13.77 1.81
C GLN A 63 14.48 13.29 3.12
N ALA A 64 13.86 12.13 3.11
CA ALA A 64 13.13 11.61 4.24
C ALA A 64 14.04 10.96 5.28
N GLY A 65 14.97 11.64 5.87
CA GLY A 65 15.85 11.21 6.95
C GLY A 65 15.41 9.97 7.73
N PRO A 66 15.28 10.05 9.07
CA PRO A 66 14.78 8.91 9.86
C PRO A 66 13.36 8.48 9.46
N GLU A 67 12.60 9.40 8.91
CA GLU A 67 11.24 9.11 8.44
C GLU A 67 11.24 8.25 7.18
N GLY A 68 12.39 8.06 6.56
CA GLY A 68 12.54 7.18 5.42
C GLY A 68 12.27 5.72 5.71
N GLN A 69 11.97 5.35 6.96
CA GLN A 69 11.61 3.99 7.29
C GLN A 69 10.37 3.51 6.53
N PHE A 70 9.40 4.37 6.35
CA PHE A 70 8.21 4.02 5.58
C PHE A 70 8.56 3.73 4.12
N ARG A 71 9.40 4.56 3.53
CA ARG A 71 9.89 4.32 2.18
C ARG A 71 10.66 3.01 2.07
N ARG A 72 11.54 2.73 3.04
CA ARG A 72 12.30 1.50 3.06
C ARG A 72 11.40 0.28 3.15
N LEU A 73 10.36 0.36 3.97
CA LEU A 73 9.40 -0.72 4.07
C LEU A 73 8.71 -0.99 2.73
N LEU A 74 8.25 0.06 2.06
CA LEU A 74 7.58 -0.07 0.78
C LEU A 74 8.53 -0.61 -0.30
N GLU A 75 9.77 -0.15 -0.32
CA GLU A 75 10.77 -0.65 -1.25
C GLU A 75 11.06 -2.14 -1.01
N TRP A 76 11.15 -2.54 0.25
CA TRP A 76 11.36 -3.94 0.59
C TRP A 76 10.18 -4.80 0.18
N LEU A 77 8.95 -4.36 0.45
CA LEU A 77 7.75 -5.10 0.09
C LEU A 77 7.60 -5.24 -1.43
N GLY A 78 7.99 -4.22 -2.18
CA GLY A 78 7.85 -4.20 -3.63
C GLY A 78 9.06 -4.72 -4.40
N ASP A 79 10.11 -5.17 -3.73
CA ASP A 79 11.35 -5.66 -4.35
C ASP A 79 11.93 -4.67 -5.36
N GLY A 80 11.88 -3.38 -5.04
CA GLY A 80 12.40 -2.34 -5.91
C GLY A 80 11.50 -1.99 -7.10
N SER A 81 10.30 -2.58 -7.17
CA SER A 81 9.38 -2.29 -8.27
C SER A 81 8.63 -0.97 -8.09
N LEU A 82 8.62 -0.43 -6.86
CA LEU A 82 7.92 0.81 -6.57
C LEU A 82 8.80 2.01 -6.89
N GLN A 83 8.21 2.99 -7.53
CA GLN A 83 8.87 4.26 -7.84
C GLN A 83 8.02 5.39 -7.28
N PHE A 84 8.71 6.35 -6.65
CA PHE A 84 8.04 7.53 -6.11
C PHE A 84 8.39 8.73 -6.96
N VAL A 85 7.38 9.37 -7.49
CA VAL A 85 7.53 10.59 -8.27
C VAL A 85 7.13 11.76 -7.39
N TRP A 86 8.07 12.68 -7.20
CA TRP A 86 7.81 13.86 -6.39
C TRP A 86 6.83 14.79 -7.12
N ALA A 87 5.73 15.10 -6.46
CA ALA A 87 4.77 16.08 -6.94
C ALA A 87 4.73 17.23 -5.95
N PRO A 88 4.94 18.47 -6.39
CA PRO A 88 4.91 19.60 -5.46
C PRO A 88 3.52 19.77 -4.87
N PHE A 89 3.48 19.99 -3.55
CA PHE A 89 2.25 20.29 -2.86
C PHE A 89 1.79 21.69 -3.23
N ARG A 90 0.55 21.82 -3.64
CA ARG A 90 -0.03 23.10 -3.96
C ARG A 90 -1.19 23.38 -3.04
N THR A 91 -1.11 24.49 -2.33
CA THR A 91 -2.24 25.01 -1.56
C THR A 91 -3.05 25.93 -2.47
N CYS A 92 -4.32 25.71 -2.51
CA CYS A 92 -5.22 26.60 -3.25
C CYS A 92 -5.69 27.73 -2.38
#